data_557db9244cb3ac7cda9356d15a72342e
#
_entry.id   557db9244cb3ac7cda9356d15a72342e
#
_cell.length_a   1.000
_cell.length_b   1.000
_cell.length_c   1.000
_cell.angle_alpha   90.00
_cell.angle_beta   90.00
_cell.angle_gamma   90.00
#
_symmetry.space_group_name_H-M   'P 1'
#
loop_
_entity.id
_entity.type
_entity.pdbx_description
1 polymer ?
#
loop_
_entity_poly.entity_id
_entity_poly.type
_entity_poly.pdbx_seq_one_letter_code
_entity_poly.pdbx_strand_id
1 'polypeptide(L)'
;MINRILSTKLKEMAGFYPVVTLLGPRQSGKTTLVRAVFPSFNYANLEDPEIRAMAQEDPKTFFENFPEPLLVDEVQRVPSLLSHIQVRVDADRGKMGRFLLTGSHQPQLKEAVSQSLAGRTAELELLPLSINEVAGAVSALGTDEIMLRGFLPEIWAEGIDPVDFHRNYFRTYVERDVRTLLEIRNSASFEKFLRLLAGRVGQIVNFTGLAGEIGVSATTIEQWLSVAEASFIAFRLRPWSANVGKRFIKSPKVYFTDVGLAAYLLGIETPQQLARDPLRGHLFENMVVSDLVKLRTNAGRDPNVFFVRDSKGFEVDALCAYGRDVCPIEIKSSRSYSPSLVKNLHDFVSVVPSAKEPTLIYDGEAYPDRGGVRCVNFRELSASTLFHL
;
A
#
# COMPACT_ATOMS: atom_id res chain seq x y z
N MET A 1 4.09 -6.67 -20.22
CA MET A 1 4.24 -6.78 -18.73
C MET A 1 4.84 -5.47 -18.22
N ILE A 2 4.26 -4.87 -17.18
CA ILE A 2 4.77 -3.64 -16.57
C ILE A 2 5.97 -3.99 -15.69
N ASN A 3 7.07 -3.26 -15.86
CA ASN A 3 8.28 -3.48 -15.04
C ASN A 3 8.04 -2.98 -13.61
N ARG A 4 8.36 -3.82 -12.61
CA ARG A 4 8.18 -3.48 -11.20
C ARG A 4 9.53 -3.05 -10.59
N ILE A 5 9.53 -1.90 -9.92
CA ILE A 5 10.74 -1.35 -9.26
C ILE A 5 11.25 -2.33 -8.19
N LEU A 6 10.36 -2.97 -7.45
CA LEU A 6 10.70 -3.94 -6.41
C LEU A 6 11.51 -5.14 -6.92
N SER A 7 11.55 -5.41 -8.24
CA SER A 7 12.27 -6.55 -8.83
C SER A 7 13.75 -6.59 -8.46
N THR A 8 14.41 -5.44 -8.40
CA THR A 8 15.83 -5.31 -8.00
C THR A 8 16.03 -5.72 -6.55
N LYS A 9 15.19 -5.20 -5.66
CA LYS A 9 15.25 -5.52 -4.22
C LYS A 9 14.91 -6.98 -3.94
N LEU A 10 13.96 -7.53 -4.68
CA LEU A 10 13.59 -8.94 -4.58
C LEU A 10 14.77 -9.87 -4.92
N LYS A 11 15.51 -9.57 -5.99
CA LYS A 11 16.75 -10.31 -6.35
C LYS A 11 17.82 -10.18 -5.28
N GLU A 12 18.04 -8.97 -4.79
CA GLU A 12 19.02 -8.69 -3.74
C GLU A 12 18.72 -9.52 -2.48
N MET A 13 17.47 -9.51 -2.01
CA MET A 13 17.07 -10.25 -0.80
C MET A 13 17.18 -11.76 -0.97
N ALA A 14 16.90 -12.31 -2.16
CA ALA A 14 17.10 -13.72 -2.45
C ALA A 14 18.59 -14.13 -2.44
N GLY A 15 19.52 -13.17 -2.60
CA GLY A 15 20.95 -13.38 -2.43
C GLY A 15 21.42 -13.42 -0.98
N PHE A 16 20.64 -12.87 -0.05
CA PHE A 16 21.02 -12.76 1.37
C PHE A 16 20.20 -13.64 2.31
N TYR A 17 19.01 -14.06 1.90
CA TYR A 17 18.13 -14.85 2.73
C TYR A 17 17.77 -16.19 2.05
N PRO A 18 17.68 -17.28 2.81
CA PRO A 18 17.23 -18.57 2.27
C PRO A 18 15.76 -18.54 1.84
N VAL A 19 14.95 -17.69 2.46
CA VAL A 19 13.54 -17.49 2.13
C VAL A 19 13.28 -16.01 1.83
N VAL A 20 12.47 -15.71 0.83
CA VAL A 20 11.90 -14.37 0.64
C VAL A 20 10.38 -14.50 0.60
N THR A 21 9.70 -13.72 1.44
CA THR A 21 8.25 -13.67 1.50
C THR A 21 7.74 -12.37 0.87
N LEU A 22 6.96 -12.48 -0.20
CA LEU A 22 6.36 -11.36 -0.91
C LEU A 22 4.87 -11.28 -0.62
N LEU A 23 4.49 -10.29 0.18
CA LEU A 23 3.11 -10.02 0.56
C LEU A 23 2.53 -8.87 -0.28
N GLY A 24 1.21 -8.73 -0.28
CA GLY A 24 0.54 -7.60 -0.94
C GLY A 24 -0.90 -7.91 -1.31
N PRO A 25 -1.68 -6.90 -1.76
CA PRO A 25 -3.07 -7.10 -2.14
C PRO A 25 -3.23 -8.11 -3.27
N ARG A 26 -4.41 -8.68 -3.42
CA ARG A 26 -4.74 -9.45 -4.62
C ARG A 26 -4.60 -8.57 -5.85
N GLN A 27 -4.29 -9.19 -6.99
CA GLN A 27 -4.12 -8.51 -8.28
C GLN A 27 -3.01 -7.43 -8.32
N SER A 28 -2.12 -7.38 -7.30
CA SER A 28 -0.92 -6.51 -7.36
C SER A 28 0.20 -7.04 -8.26
N GLY A 29 0.06 -8.28 -8.78
CA GLY A 29 1.02 -8.89 -9.70
C GLY A 29 2.16 -9.66 -9.02
N LYS A 30 1.98 -10.15 -7.78
CA LYS A 30 3.01 -10.90 -7.02
C LYS A 30 3.55 -12.11 -7.80
N THR A 31 2.67 -13.01 -8.19
CA THR A 31 3.02 -14.22 -8.95
C THR A 31 3.71 -13.89 -10.27
N THR A 32 3.18 -12.89 -11.00
CA THR A 32 3.77 -12.40 -12.25
C THR A 32 5.18 -11.87 -12.04
N LEU A 33 5.40 -11.08 -11.00
CA LEU A 33 6.71 -10.53 -10.66
C LEU A 33 7.71 -11.64 -10.34
N VAL A 34 7.35 -12.55 -9.42
CA VAL A 34 8.28 -13.59 -8.95
C VAL A 34 8.65 -14.54 -10.09
N ARG A 35 7.68 -14.97 -10.91
CA ARG A 35 7.95 -15.84 -12.08
C ARG A 35 8.80 -15.15 -13.14
N ALA A 36 8.66 -13.86 -13.33
CA ALA A 36 9.49 -13.09 -14.25
C ALA A 36 10.93 -12.90 -13.75
N VAL A 37 11.10 -12.72 -12.44
CA VAL A 37 12.41 -12.51 -11.81
C VAL A 37 13.18 -13.81 -11.65
N PHE A 38 12.49 -14.94 -11.38
CA PHE A 38 13.05 -16.24 -11.11
C PHE A 38 12.42 -17.33 -12.00
N PRO A 39 12.63 -17.28 -13.32
CA PRO A 39 11.98 -18.20 -14.26
C PRO A 39 12.43 -19.66 -14.13
N SER A 40 13.56 -19.91 -13.46
CA SER A 40 14.10 -21.27 -13.24
C SER A 40 13.63 -21.93 -11.95
N PHE A 41 12.84 -21.24 -11.11
CA PHE A 41 12.30 -21.82 -9.89
C PHE A 41 11.15 -22.79 -10.21
N ASN A 42 11.11 -23.90 -9.52
CA ASN A 42 9.93 -24.75 -9.50
C ASN A 42 8.74 -23.97 -8.93
N TYR A 43 7.53 -24.30 -9.34
CA TYR A 43 6.34 -23.53 -9.00
C TYR A 43 5.24 -24.44 -8.43
N ALA A 44 4.80 -24.15 -7.22
CA ALA A 44 3.67 -24.79 -6.57
C ALA A 44 2.61 -23.76 -6.22
N ASN A 45 1.41 -23.90 -6.80
CA ASN A 45 0.27 -23.03 -6.52
C ASN A 45 -0.68 -23.70 -5.52
N LEU A 46 -0.78 -23.18 -4.30
CA LEU A 46 -1.66 -23.73 -3.27
C LEU A 46 -3.15 -23.33 -3.44
N GLU A 47 -3.50 -22.56 -4.48
CA GLU A 47 -4.91 -22.44 -4.92
C GLU A 47 -5.40 -23.75 -5.57
N ASP A 48 -4.50 -24.52 -6.19
CA ASP A 48 -4.81 -25.84 -6.73
C ASP A 48 -5.16 -26.81 -5.58
N PRO A 49 -6.36 -27.44 -5.60
CA PRO A 49 -6.80 -28.33 -4.52
C PRO A 49 -5.91 -29.58 -4.33
N GLU A 50 -5.37 -30.13 -5.42
CA GLU A 50 -4.54 -31.35 -5.38
C GLU A 50 -3.16 -31.03 -4.79
N ILE A 51 -2.53 -29.96 -5.25
CA ILE A 51 -1.24 -29.49 -4.72
C ILE A 51 -1.40 -29.11 -3.24
N ARG A 52 -2.49 -28.43 -2.90
CA ARG A 52 -2.80 -28.04 -1.52
C ARG A 52 -2.99 -29.22 -0.60
N ALA A 53 -3.76 -30.23 -1.03
CA ALA A 53 -3.98 -31.47 -0.25
C ALA A 53 -2.64 -32.19 -0.01
N MET A 54 -1.82 -32.34 -1.05
CA MET A 54 -0.47 -32.90 -0.91
C MET A 54 0.40 -32.14 0.08
N ALA A 55 0.41 -30.81 -0.02
CA ALA A 55 1.19 -29.95 0.92
C ALA A 55 0.72 -30.06 2.37
N GLN A 56 -0.58 -30.33 2.59
CA GLN A 56 -1.17 -30.47 3.92
C GLN A 56 -0.97 -31.87 4.52
N GLU A 57 -1.21 -32.92 3.72
CA GLU A 57 -1.30 -34.30 4.18
C GLU A 57 0.04 -35.02 4.09
N ASP A 58 0.84 -34.73 3.05
CA ASP A 58 2.17 -35.30 2.84
C ASP A 58 3.20 -34.26 2.37
N PRO A 59 3.66 -33.40 3.27
CA PRO A 59 4.67 -32.39 2.94
C PRO A 59 5.99 -32.97 2.42
N LYS A 60 6.31 -34.24 2.73
CA LYS A 60 7.52 -34.89 2.22
C LYS A 60 7.40 -35.14 0.71
N THR A 61 6.35 -35.79 0.25
CA THR A 61 6.05 -35.99 -1.15
C THR A 61 5.86 -34.66 -1.89
N PHE A 62 5.26 -33.64 -1.25
CA PHE A 62 5.17 -32.31 -1.83
C PHE A 62 6.55 -31.76 -2.21
N PHE A 63 7.54 -31.81 -1.34
CA PHE A 63 8.89 -31.31 -1.62
C PHE A 63 9.71 -32.23 -2.54
N GLU A 64 9.36 -33.50 -2.69
CA GLU A 64 9.93 -34.39 -3.70
C GLU A 64 9.42 -34.02 -5.10
N ASN A 65 8.15 -33.67 -5.24
CA ASN A 65 7.53 -33.24 -6.49
C ASN A 65 7.88 -31.79 -6.88
N PHE A 66 8.11 -30.92 -5.89
CA PHE A 66 8.49 -29.53 -6.08
C PHE A 66 9.85 -29.27 -5.41
N PRO A 67 10.98 -29.69 -6.04
CA PRO A 67 12.31 -29.48 -5.46
C PRO A 67 12.72 -28.01 -5.47
N GLU A 68 13.70 -27.68 -4.63
CA GLU A 68 14.32 -26.37 -4.54
C GLU A 68 15.22 -26.08 -5.77
N PRO A 69 15.32 -24.80 -6.20
CA PRO A 69 14.64 -23.62 -5.66
C PRO A 69 13.14 -23.58 -6.01
N LEU A 70 12.31 -23.19 -5.04
CA LEU A 70 10.86 -23.33 -5.12
C LEU A 70 10.12 -22.02 -4.84
N LEU A 71 9.20 -21.68 -5.73
CA LEU A 71 8.17 -20.67 -5.52
C LEU A 71 6.88 -21.35 -5.02
N VAL A 72 6.45 -21.00 -3.80
CA VAL A 72 5.17 -21.42 -3.24
C VAL A 72 4.21 -20.22 -3.29
N ASP A 73 3.18 -20.34 -4.11
CA ASP A 73 2.18 -19.30 -4.29
C ASP A 73 0.96 -19.51 -3.39
N GLU A 74 0.42 -18.42 -2.84
CA GLU A 74 -0.71 -18.40 -1.91
C GLU A 74 -0.47 -19.24 -0.63
N VAL A 75 0.73 -19.07 -0.03
CA VAL A 75 1.21 -19.88 1.11
C VAL A 75 0.29 -19.84 2.33
N GLN A 76 -0.57 -18.80 2.48
CA GLN A 76 -1.56 -18.72 3.54
C GLN A 76 -2.62 -19.84 3.49
N ARG A 77 -2.72 -20.55 2.37
CA ARG A 77 -3.61 -21.73 2.24
C ARG A 77 -3.14 -22.92 3.07
N VAL A 78 -1.82 -23.01 3.32
CA VAL A 78 -1.20 -24.10 4.10
C VAL A 78 -0.13 -23.50 5.03
N PRO A 79 -0.50 -22.80 6.12
CA PRO A 79 0.47 -22.15 7.01
C PRO A 79 1.42 -23.16 7.68
N SER A 80 0.99 -24.41 7.90
CA SER A 80 1.81 -25.48 8.47
C SER A 80 3.05 -25.81 7.62
N LEU A 81 3.02 -25.54 6.32
CA LEU A 81 4.14 -25.77 5.41
C LEU A 81 5.38 -24.92 5.80
N LEU A 82 5.17 -23.76 6.44
CA LEU A 82 6.26 -22.89 6.90
C LEU A 82 7.20 -23.58 7.89
N SER A 83 6.67 -24.46 8.75
CA SER A 83 7.49 -25.23 9.71
C SER A 83 8.37 -26.24 8.97
N HIS A 84 7.87 -26.87 7.89
CA HIS A 84 8.65 -27.78 7.07
C HIS A 84 9.74 -27.03 6.28
N ILE A 85 9.45 -25.85 5.77
CA ILE A 85 10.44 -24.95 5.14
C ILE A 85 11.52 -24.57 6.15
N GLN A 86 11.15 -24.23 7.39
CA GLN A 86 12.09 -23.91 8.45
C GLN A 86 13.09 -25.06 8.68
N VAL A 87 12.62 -26.29 8.85
CA VAL A 87 13.47 -27.47 9.08
C VAL A 87 14.46 -27.65 7.92
N ARG A 88 14.00 -27.49 6.68
CA ARG A 88 14.86 -27.60 5.48
C ARG A 88 15.91 -26.50 5.43
N VAL A 89 15.54 -25.27 5.74
CA VAL A 89 16.46 -24.13 5.79
C VAL A 89 17.50 -24.30 6.89
N ASP A 90 17.09 -24.78 8.09
CA ASP A 90 18.01 -25.02 9.20
C ASP A 90 19.00 -26.16 8.95
N ALA A 91 18.65 -27.13 8.12
CA ALA A 91 19.54 -28.23 7.74
C ALA A 91 20.70 -27.77 6.83
N ASP A 92 20.54 -26.67 6.05
CA ASP A 92 21.58 -26.12 5.17
C ASP A 92 21.51 -24.58 5.15
N ARG A 93 22.02 -23.98 6.22
CA ARG A 93 21.97 -22.53 6.47
C ARG A 93 22.82 -21.70 5.49
N GLY A 94 23.74 -22.32 4.78
CA GLY A 94 24.64 -21.61 3.86
C GLY A 94 24.02 -21.32 2.49
N LYS A 95 22.87 -21.94 2.16
CA LYS A 95 22.24 -21.83 0.85
C LYS A 95 21.14 -20.76 0.86
N MET A 96 21.31 -19.71 0.06
CA MET A 96 20.37 -18.61 -0.08
C MET A 96 19.43 -18.81 -1.28
N GLY A 97 18.30 -18.07 -1.32
CA GLY A 97 17.37 -18.08 -2.43
C GLY A 97 16.70 -19.43 -2.68
N ARG A 98 16.42 -20.22 -1.62
CA ARG A 98 15.84 -21.55 -1.73
C ARG A 98 14.34 -21.51 -1.92
N PHE A 99 13.67 -20.60 -1.21
CA PHE A 99 12.22 -20.49 -1.24
C PHE A 99 11.78 -19.05 -1.49
N LEU A 100 10.81 -18.91 -2.37
CA LEU A 100 10.04 -17.68 -2.56
C LEU A 100 8.60 -17.98 -2.20
N LEU A 101 8.07 -17.22 -1.25
CA LEU A 101 6.71 -17.39 -0.76
C LEU A 101 5.90 -16.17 -1.19
N THR A 102 4.76 -16.39 -1.82
CA THR A 102 3.81 -15.33 -2.09
C THR A 102 2.53 -15.56 -1.33
N GLY A 103 1.88 -14.47 -0.96
CA GLY A 103 0.59 -14.55 -0.28
C GLY A 103 -0.11 -13.22 -0.22
N SER A 104 -1.45 -13.27 -0.15
CA SER A 104 -2.22 -12.13 0.31
C SER A 104 -2.02 -11.98 1.81
N HIS A 105 -1.79 -10.74 2.24
CA HIS A 105 -1.53 -10.46 3.64
C HIS A 105 -2.77 -10.83 4.48
N GLN A 106 -2.56 -11.76 5.39
CA GLN A 106 -3.52 -12.11 6.44
C GLN A 106 -2.77 -12.06 7.77
N PRO A 107 -3.37 -11.56 8.86
CA PRO A 107 -2.71 -11.51 10.17
C PRO A 107 -2.14 -12.87 10.58
N GLN A 108 -2.86 -13.95 10.29
CA GLN A 108 -2.44 -15.32 10.56
C GLN A 108 -1.18 -15.73 9.79
N LEU A 109 -1.05 -15.29 8.52
CA LEU A 109 0.17 -15.58 7.75
C LEU A 109 1.38 -14.82 8.31
N LYS A 110 1.20 -13.54 8.66
CA LYS A 110 2.28 -12.73 9.25
C LYS A 110 2.75 -13.34 10.59
N GLU A 111 1.82 -13.78 11.40
CA GLU A 111 2.14 -14.47 12.65
C GLU A 111 2.88 -15.79 12.39
N ALA A 112 2.40 -16.63 11.47
CA ALA A 112 3.02 -17.90 11.13
C ALA A 112 4.42 -17.73 10.51
N VAL A 113 4.63 -16.74 9.65
CA VAL A 113 5.95 -16.37 9.10
C VAL A 113 6.87 -15.90 10.22
N SER A 114 6.39 -15.04 11.11
CA SER A 114 7.16 -14.52 12.25
C SER A 114 7.55 -15.63 13.23
N GLN A 115 6.68 -16.61 13.48
CA GLN A 115 6.98 -17.73 14.36
C GLN A 115 7.95 -18.75 13.74
N SER A 116 7.73 -19.13 12.48
CA SER A 116 8.49 -20.22 11.86
C SER A 116 9.75 -19.73 11.14
N LEU A 117 9.75 -18.56 10.54
CA LEU A 117 10.82 -18.08 9.66
C LEU A 117 11.57 -16.86 10.19
N ALA A 118 11.43 -16.52 11.48
CA ALA A 118 12.19 -15.44 12.11
C ALA A 118 13.70 -15.59 11.88
N GLY A 119 14.33 -14.53 11.35
CA GLY A 119 15.75 -14.51 10.99
C GLY A 119 16.15 -15.34 9.77
N ARG A 120 15.19 -15.98 9.08
CA ARG A 120 15.40 -16.83 7.88
C ARG A 120 14.77 -16.24 6.63
N THR A 121 13.82 -15.33 6.78
CA THR A 121 13.11 -14.72 5.67
C THR A 121 13.34 -13.21 5.60
N ALA A 122 13.44 -12.70 4.37
CA ALA A 122 13.20 -11.29 4.09
C ALA A 122 11.74 -11.10 3.71
N GLU A 123 11.06 -10.16 4.37
CA GLU A 123 9.68 -9.80 4.03
C GLU A 123 9.69 -8.56 3.11
N LEU A 124 8.98 -8.65 2.01
CA LEU A 124 8.77 -7.56 1.05
C LEU A 124 7.27 -7.38 0.79
N GLU A 125 6.87 -6.15 0.50
CA GLU A 125 5.48 -5.83 0.17
C GLU A 125 5.39 -5.30 -1.27
N LEU A 126 4.54 -5.93 -2.08
CA LEU A 126 4.20 -5.48 -3.44
C LEU A 126 2.83 -4.83 -3.44
N LEU A 127 2.80 -3.51 -3.35
CA LEU A 127 1.59 -2.71 -3.47
C LEU A 127 1.17 -2.54 -4.96
N PRO A 128 -0.01 -1.96 -5.26
CA PRO A 128 -0.35 -1.55 -6.62
C PRO A 128 0.75 -0.70 -7.24
N LEU A 129 0.72 -0.49 -8.54
CA LEU A 129 1.73 0.26 -9.27
C LEU A 129 1.96 1.65 -8.65
N SER A 130 3.20 2.10 -8.62
CA SER A 130 3.52 3.50 -8.34
C SER A 130 3.34 4.34 -9.62
N ILE A 131 3.21 5.65 -9.45
CA ILE A 131 3.12 6.60 -10.58
C ILE A 131 4.33 6.43 -11.50
N ASN A 132 5.52 6.24 -10.91
CA ASN A 132 6.76 6.05 -11.67
C ASN A 132 6.76 4.75 -12.51
N GLU A 133 6.14 3.66 -12.04
CA GLU A 133 6.05 2.39 -12.78
C GLU A 133 5.18 2.50 -14.04
N VAL A 134 4.31 3.50 -14.12
CA VAL A 134 3.41 3.79 -15.26
C VAL A 134 3.64 5.18 -15.86
N ALA A 135 4.78 5.83 -15.60
CA ALA A 135 5.06 7.21 -15.99
C ALA A 135 4.80 7.49 -17.47
N GLY A 136 5.19 6.57 -18.36
CA GLY A 136 4.96 6.70 -19.80
C GLY A 136 3.47 6.81 -20.19
N ALA A 137 2.59 6.10 -19.50
CA ALA A 137 1.16 6.15 -19.74
C ALA A 137 0.50 7.35 -19.00
N VAL A 138 0.95 7.64 -17.78
CA VAL A 138 0.44 8.75 -16.96
C VAL A 138 0.67 10.11 -17.62
N SER A 139 1.77 10.30 -18.36
CA SER A 139 2.08 11.55 -19.04
C SER A 139 1.03 11.96 -20.09
N ALA A 140 0.31 11.01 -20.68
CA ALA A 140 -0.69 11.23 -21.69
C ALA A 140 -2.11 11.43 -21.14
N LEU A 141 -2.33 11.21 -19.85
CA LEU A 141 -3.65 11.21 -19.22
C LEU A 141 -3.91 12.46 -18.37
N GLY A 142 -5.18 12.86 -18.30
CA GLY A 142 -5.63 13.87 -17.34
C GLY A 142 -5.56 13.36 -15.88
N THR A 143 -5.35 14.27 -14.94
CA THR A 143 -5.22 13.94 -13.52
C THR A 143 -6.44 13.21 -12.97
N ASP A 144 -7.64 13.64 -13.35
CA ASP A 144 -8.89 13.01 -12.92
C ASP A 144 -9.08 11.62 -13.54
N GLU A 145 -8.58 11.40 -14.74
CA GLU A 145 -8.56 10.08 -15.38
C GLU A 145 -7.58 9.13 -14.68
N ILE A 146 -6.40 9.62 -14.29
CA ILE A 146 -5.42 8.84 -13.51
C ILE A 146 -6.02 8.40 -12.17
N MET A 147 -6.66 9.32 -11.45
CA MET A 147 -7.30 9.01 -10.18
C MET A 147 -8.43 8.00 -10.31
N LEU A 148 -9.25 8.10 -11.37
CA LEU A 148 -10.33 7.16 -11.64
C LEU A 148 -9.80 5.75 -11.98
N ARG A 149 -8.72 5.67 -12.78
CA ARG A 149 -8.07 4.39 -13.11
C ARG A 149 -7.52 3.68 -11.87
N GLY A 150 -6.95 4.44 -10.94
CA GLY A 150 -6.15 3.86 -9.86
C GLY A 150 -4.87 3.21 -10.41
N PHE A 151 -4.31 2.28 -9.64
CA PHE A 151 -2.97 1.74 -9.91
C PHE A 151 -2.90 0.20 -9.86
N LEU A 152 -4.04 -0.50 -9.93
CA LEU A 152 -4.02 -1.95 -10.06
C LEU A 152 -3.52 -2.35 -11.46
N PRO A 153 -2.53 -3.28 -11.55
CA PRO A 153 -1.77 -3.53 -12.79
C PRO A 153 -2.61 -3.90 -14.01
N GLU A 154 -3.69 -4.65 -13.82
CA GLU A 154 -4.50 -5.20 -14.91
C GLU A 154 -5.19 -4.09 -15.73
N ILE A 155 -5.61 -2.99 -15.07
CA ILE A 155 -6.22 -1.83 -15.75
C ILE A 155 -5.23 -1.20 -16.75
N TRP A 156 -3.94 -1.19 -16.40
CA TRP A 156 -2.89 -0.60 -17.23
C TRP A 156 -2.36 -1.55 -18.29
N ALA A 157 -2.38 -2.86 -18.01
CA ALA A 157 -1.87 -3.88 -18.92
C ALA A 157 -2.88 -4.26 -20.01
N GLU A 158 -4.16 -4.38 -19.65
CA GLU A 158 -5.21 -4.91 -20.54
C GLU A 158 -6.17 -3.82 -21.05
N GLY A 159 -6.07 -2.58 -20.53
CA GLY A 159 -6.95 -1.48 -20.95
C GLY A 159 -8.41 -1.65 -20.55
N ILE A 160 -8.67 -2.39 -19.46
CA ILE A 160 -10.03 -2.62 -18.95
C ILE A 160 -10.61 -1.31 -18.44
N ASP A 161 -11.92 -1.12 -18.63
CA ASP A 161 -12.64 0.02 -18.06
C ASP A 161 -12.46 0.05 -16.53
N PRO A 162 -12.00 1.17 -15.95
CA PRO A 162 -11.69 1.24 -14.52
C PRO A 162 -12.90 0.98 -13.63
N VAL A 163 -14.09 1.43 -14.02
CA VAL A 163 -15.32 1.27 -13.23
C VAL A 163 -15.74 -0.20 -13.19
N ASP A 164 -15.71 -0.86 -14.34
CA ASP A 164 -16.00 -2.30 -14.42
C ASP A 164 -14.99 -3.12 -13.66
N PHE A 165 -13.71 -2.76 -13.75
CA PHE A 165 -12.65 -3.43 -13.02
C PHE A 165 -12.83 -3.29 -11.50
N HIS A 166 -12.97 -2.08 -10.98
CA HIS A 166 -13.11 -1.84 -9.54
C HIS A 166 -14.41 -2.43 -8.98
N ARG A 167 -15.50 -2.44 -9.77
CA ARG A 167 -16.74 -3.13 -9.40
C ARG A 167 -16.51 -4.63 -9.20
N ASN A 168 -15.84 -5.27 -10.15
CA ASN A 168 -15.57 -6.70 -10.08
C ASN A 168 -14.57 -7.02 -8.98
N TYR A 169 -13.49 -6.23 -8.84
CA TYR A 169 -12.52 -6.35 -7.76
C TYR A 169 -13.18 -6.25 -6.37
N PHE A 170 -14.06 -5.27 -6.19
CA PHE A 170 -14.80 -5.10 -4.94
C PHE A 170 -15.67 -6.31 -4.63
N ARG A 171 -16.51 -6.76 -5.58
CA ARG A 171 -17.45 -7.87 -5.39
C ARG A 171 -16.77 -9.23 -5.21
N THR A 172 -15.70 -9.48 -5.94
CA THR A 172 -15.06 -10.81 -5.94
C THR A 172 -14.01 -10.96 -4.85
N TYR A 173 -13.33 -9.88 -4.51
CA TYR A 173 -12.24 -9.89 -3.54
C TYR A 173 -12.62 -9.28 -2.19
N VAL A 174 -12.99 -7.97 -2.20
CA VAL A 174 -13.22 -7.24 -0.94
C VAL A 174 -14.38 -7.85 -0.17
N GLU A 175 -15.45 -8.17 -0.85
CA GLU A 175 -16.65 -8.72 -0.24
C GLU A 175 -16.45 -10.16 0.24
N ARG A 176 -15.77 -11.00 -0.54
CA ARG A 176 -15.57 -12.42 -0.25
C ARG A 176 -14.47 -12.68 0.78
N ASP A 177 -13.27 -12.15 0.57
CA ASP A 177 -12.11 -12.49 1.40
C ASP A 177 -12.17 -11.82 2.76
N VAL A 178 -12.68 -10.57 2.80
CA VAL A 178 -12.87 -9.86 4.06
C VAL A 178 -13.99 -10.47 4.90
N ARG A 179 -15.06 -10.99 4.29
CA ARG A 179 -16.09 -11.76 5.00
C ARG A 179 -15.50 -12.96 5.73
N THR A 180 -14.61 -13.69 5.05
CA THR A 180 -13.97 -14.89 5.61
C THR A 180 -13.10 -14.53 6.81
N LEU A 181 -12.38 -13.39 6.76
CA LEU A 181 -11.48 -12.95 7.84
C LEU A 181 -12.22 -12.46 9.09
N LEU A 182 -13.41 -11.93 8.94
CA LEU A 182 -14.16 -11.30 10.04
C LEU A 182 -15.31 -12.13 10.58
N GLU A 183 -15.62 -13.29 9.96
CA GLU A 183 -16.87 -14.02 10.24
C GLU A 183 -18.10 -13.09 10.20
N ILE A 184 -18.07 -12.06 9.33
CA ILE A 184 -19.10 -11.03 9.28
C ILE A 184 -20.44 -11.66 8.85
N ARG A 185 -21.39 -11.68 9.76
CA ARG A 185 -22.76 -12.11 9.49
C ARG A 185 -23.53 -11.12 8.58
N ASN A 186 -23.09 -9.86 8.50
CA ASN A 186 -23.77 -8.80 7.74
C ASN A 186 -22.79 -8.05 6.82
N SER A 187 -22.67 -8.53 5.60
CA SER A 187 -21.79 -7.94 4.56
C SER A 187 -22.24 -6.55 4.10
N ALA A 188 -23.55 -6.27 4.13
CA ALA A 188 -24.06 -4.96 3.72
C ALA A 188 -23.58 -3.84 4.66
N SER A 189 -23.44 -4.13 5.97
CA SER A 189 -22.87 -3.16 6.91
C SER A 189 -21.38 -2.91 6.68
N PHE A 190 -20.62 -3.93 6.28
CA PHE A 190 -19.21 -3.75 5.95
C PHE A 190 -19.02 -2.98 4.63
N GLU A 191 -19.82 -3.25 3.61
CA GLU A 191 -19.84 -2.44 2.38
C GLU A 191 -20.17 -0.98 2.71
N LYS A 192 -21.21 -0.73 3.52
CA LYS A 192 -21.57 0.60 3.99
C LYS A 192 -20.42 1.27 4.72
N PHE A 193 -19.69 0.52 5.56
CA PHE A 193 -18.47 1.02 6.23
C PHE A 193 -17.43 1.49 5.23
N LEU A 194 -17.08 0.69 4.21
CA LEU A 194 -16.06 1.07 3.23
C LEU A 194 -16.49 2.29 2.41
N ARG A 195 -17.76 2.40 2.02
CA ARG A 195 -18.29 3.58 1.32
C ARG A 195 -18.23 4.85 2.18
N LEU A 196 -18.60 4.75 3.46
CA LEU A 196 -18.50 5.86 4.40
C LEU A 196 -17.05 6.22 4.71
N LEU A 197 -16.14 5.23 4.72
CA LEU A 197 -14.71 5.44 4.88
C LEU A 197 -14.13 6.18 3.67
N ALA A 198 -14.56 5.84 2.44
CA ALA A 198 -14.16 6.54 1.23
C ALA A 198 -14.60 8.02 1.25
N GLY A 199 -15.80 8.31 1.79
CA GLY A 199 -16.26 9.68 2.04
C GLY A 199 -15.44 10.46 3.07
N ARG A 200 -14.50 9.81 3.75
CA ARG A 200 -13.61 10.39 4.76
C ARG A 200 -12.12 10.20 4.43
N VAL A 201 -11.83 9.90 3.18
CA VAL A 201 -10.45 9.73 2.71
C VAL A 201 -9.62 10.97 2.99
N GLY A 202 -8.39 10.81 3.48
CA GLY A 202 -7.51 11.91 3.87
C GLY A 202 -7.93 12.66 5.14
N GLN A 203 -8.94 12.16 5.87
CA GLN A 203 -9.46 12.79 7.07
C GLN A 203 -9.19 11.95 8.33
N ILE A 204 -9.22 12.60 9.48
CA ILE A 204 -9.14 11.94 10.78
C ILE A 204 -10.41 11.14 11.01
N VAL A 205 -10.26 9.85 11.35
CA VAL A 205 -11.39 8.96 11.57
C VAL A 205 -12.05 9.21 12.91
N ASN A 206 -13.35 9.49 12.89
CA ASN A 206 -14.21 9.49 14.06
C ASN A 206 -14.92 8.12 14.15
N PHE A 207 -14.36 7.19 14.91
CA PHE A 207 -14.91 5.83 15.06
C PHE A 207 -16.32 5.82 15.65
N THR A 208 -16.60 6.68 16.63
CA THR A 208 -17.93 6.78 17.25
C THR A 208 -18.98 7.31 16.28
N GLY A 209 -18.63 8.30 15.47
CA GLY A 209 -19.52 8.84 14.43
C GLY A 209 -19.85 7.78 13.38
N LEU A 210 -18.84 7.09 12.83
CA LEU A 210 -19.04 5.99 11.88
C LEU A 210 -19.89 4.86 12.46
N ALA A 211 -19.64 4.50 13.70
CA ALA A 211 -20.41 3.45 14.41
C ALA A 211 -21.89 3.80 14.47
N GLY A 212 -22.22 5.04 14.82
CA GLY A 212 -23.61 5.52 14.86
C GLY A 212 -24.31 5.49 13.49
N GLU A 213 -23.60 5.90 12.41
CA GLU A 213 -24.13 5.89 11.04
C GLU A 213 -24.41 4.49 10.48
N ILE A 214 -23.64 3.49 10.94
CA ILE A 214 -23.76 2.10 10.47
C ILE A 214 -24.69 1.29 11.36
N GLY A 215 -24.78 1.63 12.65
CA GLY A 215 -25.55 0.87 13.65
C GLY A 215 -24.74 -0.25 14.31
N VAL A 216 -23.43 -0.04 14.53
CA VAL A 216 -22.52 -0.99 15.18
C VAL A 216 -21.74 -0.31 16.31
N SER A 217 -20.89 -1.06 17.03
CA SER A 217 -20.02 -0.47 18.07
C SER A 217 -18.78 0.21 17.45
N ALA A 218 -18.20 1.18 18.16
CA ALA A 218 -16.92 1.80 17.76
C ALA A 218 -15.78 0.76 17.69
N THR A 219 -15.79 -0.23 18.58
CA THR A 219 -14.84 -1.35 18.58
C THR A 219 -14.98 -2.18 17.29
N THR A 220 -16.21 -2.39 16.80
CA THR A 220 -16.46 -3.09 15.54
C THR A 220 -15.85 -2.31 14.35
N ILE A 221 -16.02 -0.99 14.33
CA ILE A 221 -15.41 -0.14 13.30
C ILE A 221 -13.89 -0.23 13.32
N GLU A 222 -13.28 -0.22 14.50
CA GLU A 222 -11.83 -0.35 14.65
C GLU A 222 -11.33 -1.71 14.16
N GLN A 223 -12.04 -2.80 14.48
CA GLN A 223 -11.75 -4.13 13.97
C GLN A 223 -11.88 -4.19 12.44
N TRP A 224 -12.95 -3.63 11.88
CA TRP A 224 -13.15 -3.60 10.43
C TRP A 224 -12.07 -2.79 9.71
N LEU A 225 -11.64 -1.67 10.28
CA LEU A 225 -10.52 -0.91 9.73
C LEU A 225 -9.22 -1.72 9.79
N SER A 226 -8.97 -2.42 10.90
CA SER A 226 -7.77 -3.27 11.03
C SER A 226 -7.75 -4.42 10.01
N VAL A 227 -8.92 -4.96 9.66
CA VAL A 227 -9.03 -5.97 8.58
C VAL A 227 -8.87 -5.33 7.20
N ALA A 228 -9.42 -4.13 6.98
CA ALA A 228 -9.19 -3.39 5.73
C ALA A 228 -7.70 -3.09 5.53
N GLU A 229 -6.96 -2.77 6.60
CA GLU A 229 -5.49 -2.62 6.57
C GLU A 229 -4.78 -3.94 6.27
N ALA A 230 -5.12 -5.00 7.00
CA ALA A 230 -4.54 -6.32 6.80
C ALA A 230 -4.82 -6.89 5.40
N SER A 231 -5.87 -6.42 4.73
CA SER A 231 -6.22 -6.78 3.35
C SER A 231 -5.69 -5.79 2.31
N PHE A 232 -4.90 -4.81 2.70
CA PHE A 232 -4.39 -3.73 1.82
C PHE A 232 -5.49 -2.95 1.08
N ILE A 233 -6.69 -2.84 1.65
CA ILE A 233 -7.76 -2.01 1.09
C ILE A 233 -7.52 -0.56 1.47
N ALA A 234 -7.21 -0.32 2.74
CA ALA A 234 -6.92 0.99 3.29
C ALA A 234 -5.72 0.92 4.24
N PHE A 235 -5.18 2.06 4.61
CA PHE A 235 -4.14 2.16 5.63
C PHE A 235 -4.31 3.40 6.48
N ARG A 236 -3.81 3.34 7.72
CA ARG A 236 -3.75 4.49 8.63
C ARG A 236 -2.44 5.24 8.43
N LEU A 237 -2.53 6.52 8.08
CA LEU A 237 -1.39 7.41 8.21
C LEU A 237 -1.35 7.92 9.65
N ARG A 238 -0.25 7.64 10.34
CA ARG A 238 -0.09 8.00 11.75
C ARG A 238 0.36 9.45 11.88
N PRO A 239 -0.04 10.14 12.95
CA PRO A 239 0.51 11.46 13.23
C PRO A 239 1.98 11.34 13.63
N TRP A 240 2.78 12.32 13.21
CA TRP A 240 4.17 12.41 13.63
C TRP A 240 4.25 12.87 15.10
N SER A 241 4.97 12.12 15.91
CA SER A 241 5.23 12.46 17.31
C SER A 241 6.72 12.71 17.50
N ALA A 242 7.16 13.94 17.21
CA ALA A 242 8.35 14.40 17.90
C ALA A 242 7.94 14.85 19.31
N ASN A 243 8.88 14.80 20.26
CA ASN A 243 8.70 15.37 21.61
C ASN A 243 8.48 16.91 21.61
N VAL A 244 7.94 17.47 20.54
CA VAL A 244 7.67 18.88 20.31
C VAL A 244 6.25 19.20 20.77
N GLY A 245 6.03 19.07 22.09
CA GLY A 245 4.83 19.60 22.74
C GLY A 245 3.55 18.77 22.60
N LYS A 246 2.74 18.80 23.64
CA LYS A 246 1.47 18.05 23.83
C LYS A 246 0.30 18.50 22.93
N ARG A 247 0.53 19.18 21.79
CA ARG A 247 -0.53 19.85 21.02
C ARG A 247 -1.01 19.12 19.78
N PHE A 248 -0.32 18.06 19.35
CA PHE A 248 -0.69 17.33 18.13
C PHE A 248 -1.79 16.31 18.37
N ILE A 249 -2.67 16.15 17.38
CA ILE A 249 -3.74 15.16 17.37
C ILE A 249 -3.10 13.76 17.28
N LYS A 250 -3.65 12.82 18.05
CA LYS A 250 -3.13 11.42 18.09
C LYS A 250 -3.89 10.46 17.17
N SER A 251 -5.07 10.85 16.70
CA SER A 251 -5.90 10.00 15.84
C SER A 251 -5.34 9.97 14.42
N PRO A 252 -5.30 8.80 13.75
CA PRO A 252 -4.77 8.68 12.40
C PRO A 252 -5.72 9.26 11.35
N LYS A 253 -5.17 9.65 10.21
CA LYS A 253 -5.91 9.80 8.94
C LYS A 253 -6.03 8.45 8.26
N VAL A 254 -7.05 8.25 7.41
CA VAL A 254 -7.22 7.02 6.62
C VAL A 254 -7.13 7.32 5.13
N TYR A 255 -6.42 6.45 4.43
CA TYR A 255 -6.26 6.46 2.98
C TYR A 255 -6.52 5.08 2.40
N PHE A 256 -6.95 5.03 1.14
CA PHE A 256 -7.05 3.79 0.39
C PHE A 256 -5.72 3.48 -0.31
N THR A 257 -5.36 2.22 -0.36
CA THR A 257 -4.14 1.77 -1.04
C THR A 257 -4.22 2.02 -2.55
N ASP A 258 -5.43 2.01 -3.09
CA ASP A 258 -5.73 2.36 -4.48
C ASP A 258 -6.79 3.46 -4.55
N VAL A 259 -6.46 4.57 -5.22
CA VAL A 259 -7.36 5.72 -5.34
C VAL A 259 -8.56 5.44 -6.24
N GLY A 260 -8.42 4.57 -7.25
CA GLY A 260 -9.52 4.18 -8.13
C GLY A 260 -10.58 3.37 -7.38
N LEU A 261 -10.17 2.52 -6.44
CA LEU A 261 -11.11 1.85 -5.54
C LEU A 261 -11.88 2.86 -4.66
N ALA A 262 -11.19 3.88 -4.14
CA ALA A 262 -11.85 4.94 -3.37
C ALA A 262 -12.88 5.71 -4.23
N ALA A 263 -12.52 6.08 -5.45
CA ALA A 263 -13.42 6.74 -6.39
C ALA A 263 -14.64 5.87 -6.73
N TYR A 264 -14.44 4.58 -6.97
CA TYR A 264 -15.54 3.62 -7.19
C TYR A 264 -16.49 3.54 -5.99
N LEU A 265 -15.97 3.46 -4.77
CA LEU A 265 -16.78 3.41 -3.54
C LEU A 265 -17.61 4.68 -3.33
N LEU A 266 -17.15 5.84 -3.83
CA LEU A 266 -17.87 7.11 -3.85
C LEU A 266 -18.94 7.18 -4.97
N GLY A 267 -19.00 6.20 -5.86
CA GLY A 267 -19.92 6.19 -6.99
C GLY A 267 -19.48 7.10 -8.14
N ILE A 268 -18.19 7.43 -8.22
CA ILE A 268 -17.64 8.24 -9.30
C ILE A 268 -17.30 7.31 -10.49
N GLU A 269 -17.91 7.56 -11.64
CA GLU A 269 -17.80 6.71 -12.83
C GLU A 269 -17.09 7.39 -14.00
N THR A 270 -16.94 8.72 -13.96
CA THR A 270 -16.31 9.47 -15.05
C THR A 270 -15.32 10.51 -14.53
N PRO A 271 -14.29 10.86 -15.34
CA PRO A 271 -13.36 11.94 -14.98
C PRO A 271 -14.07 13.29 -14.78
N GLN A 272 -15.17 13.54 -15.49
CA GLN A 272 -15.97 14.76 -15.39
C GLN A 272 -16.74 14.85 -14.06
N GLN A 273 -17.22 13.73 -13.56
CA GLN A 273 -17.80 13.64 -12.20
C GLN A 273 -16.73 13.92 -11.16
N LEU A 274 -15.56 13.26 -11.26
CA LEU A 274 -14.45 13.42 -10.33
C LEU A 274 -13.94 14.87 -10.29
N ALA A 275 -13.83 15.54 -11.45
CA ALA A 275 -13.40 16.93 -11.56
C ALA A 275 -14.28 17.92 -10.77
N ARG A 276 -15.55 17.57 -10.53
CA ARG A 276 -16.54 18.40 -9.82
C ARG A 276 -16.85 17.90 -8.41
N ASP A 277 -16.28 16.77 -8.03
CA ASP A 277 -16.54 16.17 -6.72
C ASP A 277 -15.87 16.97 -5.60
N PRO A 278 -16.58 17.27 -4.50
CA PRO A 278 -16.02 17.96 -3.35
C PRO A 278 -14.79 17.27 -2.74
N LEU A 279 -14.69 15.94 -2.91
CA LEU A 279 -13.57 15.14 -2.40
C LEU A 279 -12.40 15.03 -3.38
N ARG A 280 -12.44 15.69 -4.55
CA ARG A 280 -11.37 15.66 -5.55
C ARG A 280 -9.98 15.95 -4.96
N GLY A 281 -9.90 16.96 -4.08
CA GLY A 281 -8.66 17.29 -3.39
C GLY A 281 -8.15 16.18 -2.49
N HIS A 282 -9.05 15.54 -1.75
CA HIS A 282 -8.73 14.43 -0.87
C HIS A 282 -8.36 13.14 -1.65
N LEU A 283 -9.00 12.89 -2.79
CA LEU A 283 -8.62 11.78 -3.67
C LEU A 283 -7.23 12.01 -4.28
N PHE A 284 -6.91 13.25 -4.66
CA PHE A 284 -5.57 13.60 -5.10
C PHE A 284 -4.53 13.41 -3.98
N GLU A 285 -4.83 13.88 -2.77
CA GLU A 285 -4.01 13.64 -1.59
C GLU A 285 -3.81 12.13 -1.33
N ASN A 286 -4.88 11.34 -1.42
CA ASN A 286 -4.81 9.88 -1.29
C ASN A 286 -3.87 9.26 -2.33
N MET A 287 -3.98 9.66 -3.59
CA MET A 287 -3.12 9.16 -4.67
C MET A 287 -1.65 9.44 -4.34
N VAL A 288 -1.31 10.66 -3.97
CA VAL A 288 0.07 11.06 -3.66
C VAL A 288 0.58 10.39 -2.39
N VAL A 289 -0.18 10.38 -1.29
CA VAL A 289 0.24 9.73 -0.03
C VAL A 289 0.44 8.22 -0.23
N SER A 290 -0.47 7.57 -0.95
CA SER A 290 -0.29 6.15 -1.32
C SER A 290 0.98 5.94 -2.15
N ASP A 291 1.32 6.85 -3.07
CA ASP A 291 2.53 6.76 -3.89
C ASP A 291 3.79 6.97 -3.04
N LEU A 292 3.80 7.90 -2.08
CA LEU A 292 4.90 8.06 -1.13
C LEU A 292 5.20 6.76 -0.36
N VAL A 293 4.16 6.05 0.08
CA VAL A 293 4.29 4.73 0.71
C VAL A 293 4.91 3.72 -0.26
N LYS A 294 4.40 3.66 -1.51
CA LYS A 294 4.89 2.73 -2.55
C LYS A 294 6.35 2.98 -2.91
N LEU A 295 6.78 4.23 -3.02
CA LEU A 295 8.18 4.57 -3.29
C LEU A 295 9.14 3.97 -2.24
N ARG A 296 8.75 4.00 -0.97
CA ARG A 296 9.53 3.44 0.14
C ARG A 296 9.50 1.91 0.14
N THR A 297 8.31 1.32 0.02
CA THR A 297 8.15 -0.15 0.02
C THR A 297 8.82 -0.79 -1.20
N ASN A 298 8.79 -0.15 -2.37
CA ASN A 298 9.50 -0.59 -3.57
C ASN A 298 11.04 -0.58 -3.40
N ALA A 299 11.56 0.26 -2.49
CA ALA A 299 12.97 0.25 -2.10
C ALA A 299 13.26 -0.77 -0.97
N GLY A 300 12.28 -1.56 -0.53
CA GLY A 300 12.39 -2.50 0.60
C GLY A 300 12.59 -1.78 1.93
N ARG A 301 11.99 -0.61 2.11
CA ARG A 301 12.09 0.22 3.32
C ARG A 301 10.71 0.38 3.96
N ASP A 302 10.70 0.59 5.29
CA ASP A 302 9.48 0.99 5.97
C ASP A 302 8.94 2.30 5.39
N PRO A 303 7.62 2.48 5.32
CA PRO A 303 7.00 3.67 4.74
C PRO A 303 7.53 4.97 5.33
N ASN A 304 7.63 5.07 6.67
CA ASN A 304 8.09 6.24 7.42
C ASN A 304 7.43 7.55 6.93
N VAL A 305 6.15 7.46 6.57
CA VAL A 305 5.30 8.58 6.16
C VAL A 305 4.32 8.86 7.28
N PHE A 306 4.18 10.11 7.64
CA PHE A 306 3.35 10.60 8.74
C PHE A 306 2.59 11.83 8.27
N PHE A 307 1.74 12.41 9.12
CA PHE A 307 1.18 13.75 8.96
C PHE A 307 1.31 14.56 10.26
N VAL A 308 1.09 15.86 10.17
CA VAL A 308 1.03 16.71 11.35
C VAL A 308 -0.29 17.46 11.35
N ARG A 309 -0.97 17.47 12.50
CA ARG A 309 -2.14 18.33 12.73
C ARG A 309 -2.23 18.70 14.19
N ASP A 310 -2.50 19.96 14.45
CA ASP A 310 -2.75 20.45 15.81
C ASP A 310 -4.25 20.68 16.07
N SER A 311 -4.58 20.99 17.33
CA SER A 311 -5.96 21.26 17.74
C SER A 311 -6.50 22.62 17.26
N LYS A 312 -5.66 23.48 16.67
CA LYS A 312 -6.02 24.81 16.17
C LYS A 312 -6.21 24.84 14.65
N GLY A 313 -6.07 23.67 13.97
CA GLY A 313 -6.26 23.56 12.54
C GLY A 313 -5.00 23.73 11.69
N PHE A 314 -3.82 23.89 12.32
CA PHE A 314 -2.55 23.79 11.62
C PHE A 314 -2.34 22.36 11.13
N GLU A 315 -1.98 22.16 9.85
CA GLU A 315 -1.80 20.86 9.24
C GLU A 315 -0.66 20.88 8.23
N VAL A 316 0.12 19.78 8.18
CA VAL A 316 1.03 19.41 7.09
C VAL A 316 0.56 18.06 6.57
N ASP A 317 0.23 17.97 5.27
CA ASP A 317 -0.49 16.84 4.66
C ASP A 317 0.30 15.53 4.78
N ALA A 318 1.61 15.57 4.52
CA ALA A 318 2.50 14.42 4.72
C ALA A 318 3.87 14.84 5.25
N LEU A 319 4.57 13.90 5.89
CA LEU A 319 5.88 14.06 6.48
C LEU A 319 6.68 12.79 6.24
N CYS A 320 7.76 12.89 5.47
CA CYS A 320 8.66 11.76 5.25
C CYS A 320 9.83 11.83 6.24
N ALA A 321 9.99 10.79 7.07
CA ALA A 321 11.06 10.74 8.07
C ALA A 321 12.25 9.89 7.58
N TYR A 322 13.46 10.42 7.75
CA TYR A 322 14.72 9.73 7.46
C TYR A 322 15.77 10.08 8.52
N GLY A 323 16.11 9.10 9.31
CA GLY A 323 17.00 9.32 10.46
C GLY A 323 16.36 10.27 11.47
N ARG A 324 17.01 11.41 11.71
CA ARG A 324 16.54 12.47 12.60
C ARG A 324 15.84 13.60 11.85
N ASP A 325 15.99 13.66 10.54
CA ASP A 325 15.41 14.69 9.69
C ASP A 325 14.01 14.29 9.19
N VAL A 326 13.22 15.30 8.87
CA VAL A 326 11.87 15.13 8.33
C VAL A 326 11.66 16.10 7.15
N CYS A 327 11.08 15.59 6.06
CA CYS A 327 10.68 16.39 4.91
C CYS A 327 9.18 16.67 5.02
N PRO A 328 8.75 17.90 5.31
CA PRO A 328 7.34 18.26 5.30
C PRO A 328 6.85 18.44 3.87
N ILE A 329 5.68 17.88 3.59
CA ILE A 329 5.08 17.84 2.27
C ILE A 329 3.67 18.38 2.33
N GLU A 330 3.37 19.34 1.46
CA GLU A 330 2.02 19.83 1.19
C GLU A 330 1.56 19.26 -0.16
N ILE A 331 0.30 18.85 -0.24
CA ILE A 331 -0.26 18.16 -1.42
C ILE A 331 -1.47 18.92 -1.94
N LYS A 332 -1.43 19.40 -3.18
CA LYS A 332 -2.51 20.21 -3.75
C LYS A 332 -2.84 19.79 -5.17
N SER A 333 -4.12 19.59 -5.45
CA SER A 333 -4.61 19.25 -6.81
C SER A 333 -4.69 20.43 -7.78
N SER A 334 -4.16 21.60 -7.39
CA SER A 334 -4.13 22.77 -8.25
C SER A 334 -3.01 22.70 -9.28
N ARG A 335 -3.24 23.32 -10.44
CA ARG A 335 -2.22 23.47 -11.50
C ARG A 335 -1.39 24.73 -11.35
N SER A 336 -1.91 25.70 -10.61
CA SER A 336 -1.25 26.99 -10.41
C SER A 336 -0.66 27.09 -9.02
N TYR A 337 0.57 27.55 -8.94
CA TYR A 337 1.22 27.88 -7.67
C TYR A 337 0.64 29.17 -7.10
N SER A 338 0.49 29.20 -5.79
CA SER A 338 0.26 30.43 -5.03
C SER A 338 1.02 30.32 -3.69
N PRO A 339 1.56 31.44 -3.15
CA PRO A 339 2.27 31.42 -1.87
C PRO A 339 1.43 30.90 -0.70
N SER A 340 0.12 31.00 -0.78
CA SER A 340 -0.80 30.46 0.23
C SER A 340 -0.75 28.94 0.34
N LEU A 341 -0.39 28.22 -0.74
CA LEU A 341 -0.29 26.76 -0.76
C LEU A 341 0.85 26.22 0.14
N VAL A 342 1.87 27.03 0.40
CA VAL A 342 3.08 26.62 1.12
C VAL A 342 3.23 27.28 2.50
N LYS A 343 2.23 28.03 2.94
CA LYS A 343 2.27 28.75 4.22
C LYS A 343 2.55 27.79 5.40
N ASN A 344 1.83 26.68 5.47
CA ASN A 344 2.00 25.72 6.56
C ASN A 344 3.40 25.07 6.54
N LEU A 345 4.02 24.92 5.36
CA LEU A 345 5.40 24.42 5.27
C LEU A 345 6.38 25.41 5.91
N HIS A 346 6.26 26.70 5.61
CA HIS A 346 7.10 27.74 6.22
C HIS A 346 6.92 27.80 7.73
N ASP A 347 5.66 27.78 8.19
CA ASP A 347 5.35 27.79 9.61
C ASP A 347 5.95 26.56 10.32
N PHE A 348 5.86 25.37 9.69
CA PHE A 348 6.43 24.15 10.24
C PHE A 348 7.96 24.19 10.32
N VAL A 349 8.63 24.60 9.25
CA VAL A 349 10.11 24.70 9.19
C VAL A 349 10.63 25.70 10.23
N SER A 350 9.90 26.77 10.49
CA SER A 350 10.31 27.78 11.48
C SER A 350 10.34 27.26 12.93
N VAL A 351 9.54 26.22 13.24
CA VAL A 351 9.40 25.68 14.61
C VAL A 351 10.02 24.29 14.80
N VAL A 352 10.36 23.61 13.71
CA VAL A 352 10.92 22.24 13.75
C VAL A 352 12.32 22.24 13.14
N PRO A 353 13.40 22.26 13.96
CA PRO A 353 14.79 22.36 13.46
C PRO A 353 15.23 21.18 12.58
N SER A 354 14.60 20.01 12.74
CA SER A 354 14.86 18.82 11.93
C SER A 354 14.10 18.82 10.60
N ALA A 355 13.24 19.82 10.33
CA ALA A 355 12.56 19.94 9.06
C ALA A 355 13.53 20.38 7.96
N LYS A 356 13.60 19.60 6.89
CA LYS A 356 14.47 19.85 5.74
C LYS A 356 13.65 19.75 4.46
N GLU A 357 14.10 20.45 3.42
CA GLU A 357 13.57 20.36 2.06
C GLU A 357 12.02 20.38 2.00
N PRO A 358 11.36 21.46 2.53
CA PRO A 358 9.92 21.56 2.46
C PRO A 358 9.47 21.44 1.00
N THR A 359 8.50 20.58 0.74
CA THR A 359 8.14 20.22 -0.63
C THR A 359 6.64 20.38 -0.87
N LEU A 360 6.28 21.06 -1.97
CA LEU A 360 4.91 21.09 -2.50
C LEU A 360 4.81 20.05 -3.62
N ILE A 361 3.93 19.06 -3.47
CA ILE A 361 3.56 18.13 -4.55
C ILE A 361 2.21 18.56 -5.12
N TYR A 362 2.15 18.85 -6.42
CA TYR A 362 0.93 19.37 -7.03
C TYR A 362 0.81 19.02 -8.53
N ASP A 363 -0.27 19.43 -9.17
CA ASP A 363 -0.54 19.18 -10.62
C ASP A 363 0.01 20.31 -11.53
N GLY A 364 0.98 21.09 -11.05
CA GLY A 364 1.60 22.20 -11.78
C GLY A 364 3.05 21.93 -12.17
N GLU A 365 3.72 22.96 -12.69
CA GLU A 365 5.12 22.89 -13.11
C GLU A 365 6.07 22.70 -11.95
N ALA A 366 7.11 21.87 -12.15
CA ALA A 366 8.15 21.66 -11.17
C ALA A 366 9.13 22.87 -11.09
N TYR A 367 9.50 23.23 -9.88
CA TYR A 367 10.52 24.26 -9.61
C TYR A 367 11.45 23.79 -8.49
N PRO A 368 12.78 23.81 -8.69
CA PRO A 368 13.75 23.37 -7.67
C PRO A 368 13.64 24.14 -6.35
N ASP A 369 13.40 25.46 -6.45
CA ASP A 369 13.16 26.35 -5.32
C ASP A 369 12.20 27.46 -5.73
N ARG A 370 11.16 27.62 -4.95
CA ARG A 370 10.21 28.73 -5.08
C ARG A 370 9.88 29.27 -3.71
N GLY A 371 10.66 30.29 -3.28
CA GLY A 371 10.49 30.89 -1.96
C GLY A 371 10.91 29.95 -0.82
N GLY A 372 11.96 29.17 -0.99
CA GLY A 372 12.45 28.20 0.01
C GLY A 372 11.68 26.88 0.05
N VAL A 373 10.81 26.64 -0.93
CA VAL A 373 10.02 25.39 -1.05
C VAL A 373 10.28 24.77 -2.42
N ARG A 374 10.58 23.49 -2.45
CA ARG A 374 10.67 22.70 -3.66
C ARG A 374 9.28 22.37 -4.18
N CYS A 375 9.01 22.65 -5.43
CA CYS A 375 7.75 22.32 -6.09
C CYS A 375 7.96 21.15 -7.06
N VAL A 376 7.20 20.07 -6.90
CA VAL A 376 7.30 18.85 -7.69
C VAL A 376 5.95 18.56 -8.35
N ASN A 377 5.97 18.27 -9.66
CA ASN A 377 4.78 17.72 -10.30
C ASN A 377 4.59 16.27 -9.81
N PHE A 378 3.37 15.90 -9.42
CA PHE A 378 3.11 14.55 -8.92
C PHE A 378 3.50 13.44 -9.91
N ARG A 379 3.50 13.72 -11.22
CA ARG A 379 3.91 12.76 -12.27
C ARG A 379 5.41 12.45 -12.26
N GLU A 380 6.22 13.30 -11.63
CA GLU A 380 7.68 13.18 -11.54
C GLU A 380 8.14 12.58 -10.20
N LEU A 381 7.20 12.07 -9.40
CA LEU A 381 7.52 11.45 -8.12
C LEU A 381 8.41 10.23 -8.31
N SER A 382 9.54 10.22 -7.61
CA SER A 382 10.45 9.07 -7.57
C SER A 382 11.16 9.00 -6.20
N ALA A 383 11.70 7.84 -5.87
CA ALA A 383 12.44 7.67 -4.63
C ALA A 383 13.67 8.61 -4.56
N SER A 384 14.36 8.84 -5.68
CA SER A 384 15.50 9.75 -5.77
C SER A 384 15.10 11.22 -5.64
N THR A 385 13.86 11.58 -6.04
CA THR A 385 13.40 12.98 -5.92
C THR A 385 13.00 13.36 -4.51
N LEU A 386 12.62 12.41 -3.63
CA LEU A 386 12.08 12.71 -2.32
C LEU A 386 12.86 12.15 -1.14
N PHE A 387 13.58 11.04 -1.34
CA PHE A 387 14.18 10.30 -0.23
C PHE A 387 15.70 10.14 -0.34
N HIS A 388 16.33 10.68 -1.39
CA HIS A 388 17.75 10.45 -1.69
C HIS A 388 18.14 8.95 -1.67
N LEU A 389 17.22 8.08 -2.14
CA LEU A 389 17.35 6.62 -2.21
C LEU A 389 17.79 6.17 -3.61
#